data_4def11de886861f54ce6f050797c435e
#
_entry.id   4def11de886861f54ce6f050797c435e
#
_cell.length_a   1.000
_cell.length_b   1.000
_cell.length_c   1.000
_cell.angle_alpha   90.00
_cell.angle_beta   90.00
_cell.angle_gamma   90.00
#
_symmetry.space_group_name_H-M   'P 1'
#
loop_
_entity.id
_entity.type
_entity.pdbx_description
1 polymer ?
#
loop_
_entity_poly.entity_id
_entity_poly.type
_entity_poly.pdbx_seq_one_letter_code
_entity_poly.pdbx_strand_id
1 'polypeptide(L)'
;MLDWKLFRKLIFGEGPPLPNVVIDPFEELHPEGLTMGTLIIGRQGSGKTSSLAGLIVERAIRDPGWTAFVLDYSGSVSDGVLTQILRLPQDLREYIMKRVVYDDLGNPDWVIPLPEFSLVYGTTYEEQVQRVSTNLIKLAPELVREAPFLAGLGLREIGPQIFRLLAAIENDHGETWQVTEAKKLLVDKPLMTNALKRIDNRVPEAKWFLEKVYQPLIQKERELRSFALLALLGSIEPREIRARLGYYKPGWTPKEAIQKGQIVLVDGSRLINQKNAQHYLFTQAYSLILQEINKRQPGNPKDKPVALILDEVYSLLSIPGMAEEVGMLSPLYRSRKLELYIVLQALSQLAPELKNQIWTIGNIVCFAVSNFDEAYDLAQQMFSYEPQKIKMEAKANHLQPVTEQDRGQYLGIANKIQRMQHRQCIVRRYISEKVLDQKIRYIAKTKEFPSDIPDGLLQEFKDQLLKERGVPIRDALEVLNQRTLKTETGKPQGV
;
A
#
# COMPACT_ATOMS: atom_id res chain seq x y z
N MET A 1 -5.68 4.06 -58.42
CA MET A 1 -5.80 2.77 -57.73
C MET A 1 -5.91 3.07 -56.22
N LEU A 2 -7.07 2.95 -55.65
CA LEU A 2 -7.22 3.06 -54.19
C LEU A 2 -6.41 1.92 -53.55
N ASP A 3 -5.55 2.29 -52.62
CA ASP A 3 -4.77 1.31 -51.87
C ASP A 3 -5.73 0.38 -51.08
N TRP A 4 -5.83 -0.87 -51.53
CA TRP A 4 -6.71 -1.89 -50.95
C TRP A 4 -6.43 -2.13 -49.47
N LYS A 5 -5.21 -1.86 -49.02
CA LYS A 5 -4.84 -1.91 -47.60
C LYS A 5 -5.49 -0.76 -46.82
N LEU A 6 -5.53 0.43 -47.38
CA LEU A 6 -6.19 1.61 -46.79
C LEU A 6 -7.71 1.42 -46.75
N PHE A 7 -8.27 0.84 -47.81
CA PHE A 7 -9.68 0.52 -47.91
C PHE A 7 -10.11 -0.55 -46.91
N ARG A 8 -9.32 -1.59 -46.75
CA ARG A 8 -9.53 -2.65 -45.76
C ARG A 8 -9.45 -2.11 -44.33
N LYS A 9 -8.53 -1.18 -44.05
CA LYS A 9 -8.33 -0.48 -42.77
C LYS A 9 -9.53 0.40 -42.39
N LEU A 10 -10.13 1.09 -43.35
CA LEU A 10 -11.29 1.96 -43.15
C LEU A 10 -12.58 1.14 -42.96
N ILE A 11 -12.76 0.03 -43.64
CA ILE A 11 -14.01 -0.73 -43.68
C ILE A 11 -14.12 -1.78 -42.59
N PHE A 12 -13.02 -2.45 -42.22
CA PHE A 12 -13.05 -3.57 -41.29
C PHE A 12 -12.69 -3.18 -39.85
N GLY A 13 -12.44 -1.91 -39.60
CA GLY A 13 -12.12 -1.45 -38.23
C GLY A 13 -10.91 -2.12 -37.59
N GLU A 14 -10.14 -2.90 -38.38
CA GLU A 14 -8.82 -3.29 -37.96
C GLU A 14 -7.98 -2.02 -37.94
N GLY A 15 -7.83 -1.45 -36.77
CA GLY A 15 -6.72 -0.59 -36.52
C GLY A 15 -5.44 -1.26 -37.05
N PRO A 16 -4.35 -0.57 -37.37
CA PRO A 16 -3.17 -1.17 -37.90
C PRO A 16 -2.89 -2.44 -37.11
N PRO A 17 -2.48 -3.57 -37.78
CA PRO A 17 -1.96 -4.70 -37.03
C PRO A 17 -0.93 -4.06 -36.09
N LEU A 18 -1.27 -4.10 -34.81
CA LEU A 18 -0.46 -3.45 -33.80
C LEU A 18 0.92 -4.01 -34.01
N PRO A 19 1.93 -3.20 -34.24
CA PRO A 19 3.26 -3.70 -34.40
C PRO A 19 3.49 -4.61 -33.21
N ASN A 20 4.10 -5.79 -33.40
CA ASN A 20 4.59 -6.64 -32.33
C ASN A 20 5.75 -5.95 -31.59
N VAL A 21 5.58 -4.65 -31.35
CA VAL A 21 6.51 -3.83 -30.63
C VAL A 21 6.33 -4.18 -29.16
N VAL A 22 7.35 -4.78 -28.61
CA VAL A 22 7.48 -4.93 -27.16
C VAL A 22 7.72 -3.52 -26.62
N ILE A 23 6.66 -2.78 -26.40
CA ILE A 23 6.70 -1.48 -25.73
C ILE A 23 6.41 -1.78 -24.28
N ASP A 24 7.35 -1.42 -23.42
CA ASP A 24 7.02 -1.38 -21.99
C ASP A 24 6.00 -0.24 -21.81
N PRO A 25 4.75 -0.56 -21.43
CA PRO A 25 3.70 0.45 -21.28
C PRO A 25 4.06 1.52 -20.26
N PHE A 26 5.05 1.27 -19.41
CA PHE A 26 5.51 2.17 -18.37
C PHE A 26 6.67 3.07 -18.83
N GLU A 27 7.47 2.65 -19.81
CA GLU A 27 8.56 3.48 -20.38
C GLU A 27 8.04 4.72 -21.11
N GLU A 28 6.85 4.63 -21.70
CA GLU A 28 6.24 5.73 -22.43
C GLU A 28 5.39 6.67 -21.56
N LEU A 29 5.20 6.35 -20.28
CA LEU A 29 4.50 7.27 -19.40
C LEU A 29 5.36 8.52 -19.19
N HIS A 30 4.85 9.66 -19.69
CA HIS A 30 5.51 10.95 -19.47
C HIS A 30 5.71 11.19 -17.97
N PRO A 31 6.85 11.72 -17.51
CA PRO A 31 7.13 11.95 -16.09
C PRO A 31 6.01 12.70 -15.37
N GLU A 32 5.39 13.67 -16.02
CA GLU A 32 4.20 14.37 -15.48
C GLU A 32 2.96 13.47 -15.41
N GLY A 33 2.83 12.52 -16.33
CA GLY A 33 1.73 11.55 -16.33
C GLY A 33 1.82 10.52 -15.22
N LEU A 34 3.02 10.16 -14.77
CA LEU A 34 3.21 9.19 -13.67
C LEU A 34 2.59 9.67 -12.36
N THR A 35 2.66 10.97 -12.10
CA THR A 35 2.07 11.56 -10.90
C THR A 35 0.54 11.68 -10.97
N MET A 36 -0.08 11.36 -12.10
CA MET A 36 -1.54 11.24 -12.26
C MET A 36 -2.08 9.90 -11.78
N GLY A 37 -1.23 9.04 -11.26
CA GLY A 37 -1.55 7.68 -10.85
C GLY A 37 -1.69 6.71 -12.02
N THR A 38 -1.52 5.45 -11.72
CA THR A 38 -1.61 4.33 -12.68
C THR A 38 -2.45 3.19 -12.08
N LEU A 39 -3.55 2.86 -12.72
CA LEU A 39 -4.35 1.68 -12.43
C LEU A 39 -3.86 0.52 -13.29
N ILE A 40 -3.49 -0.58 -12.67
CA ILE A 40 -3.11 -1.83 -13.33
C ILE A 40 -4.18 -2.87 -13.01
N ILE A 41 -4.90 -3.34 -14.02
CA ILE A 41 -6.00 -4.28 -13.82
C ILE A 41 -5.90 -5.48 -14.75
N GLY A 42 -6.31 -6.65 -14.28
CA GLY A 42 -6.42 -7.87 -15.08
C GLY A 42 -6.44 -9.14 -14.23
N ARG A 43 -6.92 -10.23 -14.81
CA ARG A 43 -7.03 -11.53 -14.13
C ARG A 43 -5.68 -12.07 -13.67
N GLN A 44 -5.72 -13.04 -12.76
CA GLN A 44 -4.53 -13.79 -12.34
C GLN A 44 -3.86 -14.45 -13.56
N GLY A 45 -2.53 -14.49 -13.57
CA GLY A 45 -1.77 -15.07 -14.70
C GLY A 45 -1.74 -14.22 -15.97
N SER A 46 -2.27 -13.00 -15.99
CA SER A 46 -2.23 -12.11 -17.16
C SER A 46 -0.89 -11.41 -17.40
N GLY A 47 0.04 -11.45 -16.44
CA GLY A 47 1.37 -10.85 -16.53
C GLY A 47 1.53 -9.52 -15.81
N LYS A 48 0.54 -9.09 -15.00
CA LYS A 48 0.62 -7.84 -14.21
C LYS A 48 1.84 -7.79 -13.30
N THR A 49 1.95 -8.78 -12.42
CA THR A 49 2.98 -8.85 -11.37
C THR A 49 4.39 -8.89 -11.95
N SER A 50 4.63 -9.73 -12.97
CA SER A 50 5.94 -9.81 -13.62
C SER A 50 6.33 -8.50 -14.32
N SER A 51 5.36 -7.84 -14.97
CA SER A 51 5.60 -6.55 -15.62
C SER A 51 5.90 -5.45 -14.61
N LEU A 52 5.17 -5.43 -13.50
CA LEU A 52 5.38 -4.45 -12.43
C LEU A 52 6.72 -4.68 -11.72
N ALA A 53 7.07 -5.91 -11.41
CA ALA A 53 8.37 -6.25 -10.82
C ALA A 53 9.54 -5.82 -11.71
N GLY A 54 9.45 -6.09 -13.02
CA GLY A 54 10.44 -5.65 -13.98
C GLY A 54 10.56 -4.13 -14.05
N LEU A 55 9.44 -3.41 -14.09
CA LEU A 55 9.40 -1.95 -14.03
C LEU A 55 10.14 -1.40 -12.81
N ILE A 56 9.85 -1.94 -11.61
CA ILE A 56 10.47 -1.48 -10.37
C ILE A 56 12.00 -1.60 -10.45
N VAL A 57 12.50 -2.76 -10.89
CA VAL A 57 13.94 -3.02 -10.98
C VAL A 57 14.61 -2.16 -12.06
N GLU A 58 14.04 -2.09 -13.28
CA GLU A 58 14.59 -1.27 -14.35
C GLU A 58 14.65 0.21 -13.96
N ARG A 59 13.59 0.71 -13.34
CA ARG A 59 13.53 2.10 -12.93
C ARG A 59 14.50 2.41 -11.80
N ALA A 60 14.67 1.51 -10.85
CA ALA A 60 15.67 1.64 -9.81
C ALA A 60 17.12 1.68 -10.34
N ILE A 61 17.38 0.96 -11.44
CA ILE A 61 18.69 1.02 -12.12
C ILE A 61 18.89 2.36 -12.82
N ARG A 62 17.86 2.84 -13.53
CA ARG A 62 17.95 4.08 -14.33
C ARG A 62 17.98 5.35 -13.47
N ASP A 63 17.23 5.38 -12.37
CA ASP A 63 17.13 6.52 -11.47
C ASP A 63 17.58 6.15 -10.05
N PRO A 64 18.83 6.43 -9.70
CA PRO A 64 19.36 6.16 -8.36
C PRO A 64 18.62 6.87 -7.22
N GLY A 65 17.91 7.92 -7.54
CA GLY A 65 17.17 8.70 -6.56
C GLY A 65 15.70 8.33 -6.44
N TRP A 66 15.20 7.48 -7.32
CA TRP A 66 13.82 7.02 -7.26
C TRP A 66 13.62 6.07 -6.07
N THR A 67 12.53 6.28 -5.35
CA THR A 67 12.13 5.47 -4.20
C THR A 67 10.85 4.74 -4.53
N ALA A 68 10.74 3.48 -4.14
CA ALA A 68 9.50 2.72 -4.23
C ALA A 68 9.11 2.15 -2.87
N PHE A 69 7.86 2.33 -2.49
CA PHE A 69 7.21 1.62 -1.39
C PHE A 69 6.19 0.67 -2.00
N VAL A 70 6.40 -0.62 -1.80
CA VAL A 70 5.52 -1.69 -2.29
C VAL A 70 4.79 -2.27 -1.10
N LEU A 71 3.49 -2.07 -1.03
CA LEU A 71 2.61 -2.72 -0.06
C LEU A 71 1.97 -3.93 -0.73
N ASP A 72 2.52 -5.09 -0.47
CA ASP A 72 2.23 -6.33 -1.17
C ASP A 72 1.53 -7.34 -0.25
N TYR A 73 0.22 -7.44 -0.39
CA TYR A 73 -0.60 -8.32 0.44
C TYR A 73 -0.36 -9.80 0.17
N SER A 74 -0.01 -10.13 -1.06
CA SER A 74 0.18 -11.54 -1.50
C SER A 74 1.63 -11.99 -1.50
N GLY A 75 2.59 -11.07 -1.46
CA GLY A 75 4.02 -11.34 -1.60
C GLY A 75 4.49 -11.52 -3.04
N SER A 76 3.57 -11.53 -4.00
CA SER A 76 3.86 -11.89 -5.39
C SER A 76 4.71 -10.83 -6.12
N VAL A 77 4.50 -9.55 -5.86
CA VAL A 77 5.32 -8.46 -6.42
C VAL A 77 6.70 -8.45 -5.77
N SER A 78 6.77 -8.64 -4.47
CA SER A 78 8.01 -8.71 -3.70
C SER A 78 8.90 -9.83 -4.21
N ASP A 79 8.34 -11.04 -4.40
CA ASP A 79 9.03 -12.20 -4.96
C ASP A 79 9.50 -11.93 -6.40
N GLY A 80 8.64 -11.32 -7.20
CA GLY A 80 8.98 -10.92 -8.56
C GLY A 80 10.15 -9.94 -8.61
N VAL A 81 10.15 -8.90 -7.77
CA VAL A 81 11.23 -7.91 -7.69
C VAL A 81 12.54 -8.57 -7.25
N LEU A 82 12.52 -9.37 -6.20
CA LEU A 82 13.71 -10.07 -5.71
C LEU A 82 14.26 -11.06 -6.74
N THR A 83 13.38 -11.79 -7.43
CA THR A 83 13.76 -12.68 -8.53
C THR A 83 14.46 -11.93 -9.65
N GLN A 84 13.93 -10.77 -10.07
CA GLN A 84 14.58 -9.96 -11.10
C GLN A 84 15.95 -9.42 -10.65
N ILE A 85 16.09 -9.02 -9.39
CA ILE A 85 17.37 -8.59 -8.82
C ILE A 85 18.40 -9.72 -8.85
N LEU A 86 18.01 -10.94 -8.48
CA LEU A 86 18.90 -12.10 -8.50
C LEU A 86 19.42 -12.44 -9.91
N ARG A 87 18.69 -12.07 -10.94
CA ARG A 87 19.07 -12.29 -12.35
C ARG A 87 19.99 -11.20 -12.93
N LEU A 88 20.15 -10.10 -12.23
CA LEU A 88 21.05 -9.04 -12.68
C LEU A 88 22.51 -9.51 -12.70
N PRO A 89 23.35 -8.95 -13.59
CA PRO A 89 24.80 -9.06 -13.46
C PRO A 89 25.25 -8.67 -12.06
N GLN A 90 26.33 -9.29 -11.58
CA GLN A 90 26.79 -9.16 -10.19
C GLN A 90 26.90 -7.71 -9.73
N ASP A 91 27.54 -6.84 -10.52
CA ASP A 91 27.76 -5.43 -10.17
C ASP A 91 26.43 -4.68 -9.96
N LEU A 92 25.48 -4.88 -10.87
CA LEU A 92 24.16 -4.27 -10.79
C LEU A 92 23.35 -4.85 -9.62
N ARG A 93 23.46 -6.15 -9.39
CA ARG A 93 22.81 -6.82 -8.26
C ARG A 93 23.28 -6.23 -6.93
N GLU A 94 24.59 -6.15 -6.71
CA GLU A 94 25.19 -5.57 -5.50
C GLU A 94 24.81 -4.10 -5.32
N TYR A 95 24.75 -3.34 -6.42
CA TYR A 95 24.29 -1.95 -6.38
C TYR A 95 22.83 -1.84 -5.92
N ILE A 96 21.92 -2.61 -6.51
CA ILE A 96 20.50 -2.56 -6.18
C ILE A 96 20.22 -3.13 -4.78
N MET A 97 20.89 -4.22 -4.39
CA MET A 97 20.72 -4.84 -3.07
C MET A 97 20.89 -3.84 -1.91
N LYS A 98 21.88 -2.95 -1.99
CA LYS A 98 22.12 -1.91 -0.97
C LYS A 98 20.93 -0.95 -0.80
N ARG A 99 20.03 -0.90 -1.79
CA ARG A 99 18.84 -0.05 -1.79
C ARG A 99 17.56 -0.80 -1.44
N VAL A 100 17.59 -2.13 -1.37
CA VAL A 100 16.41 -2.93 -1.04
C VAL A 100 16.26 -3.02 0.47
N VAL A 101 15.02 -2.82 0.92
CA VAL A 101 14.55 -3.16 2.26
C VAL A 101 13.45 -4.20 2.09
N TYR A 102 13.67 -5.41 2.55
CA TYR A 102 12.66 -6.46 2.52
C TYR A 102 12.09 -6.64 3.92
N ASP A 103 10.80 -6.38 4.07
CA ASP A 103 10.07 -6.35 5.33
C ASP A 103 8.95 -7.41 5.30
N ASP A 104 9.28 -8.64 5.74
CA ASP A 104 8.35 -9.76 5.87
C ASP A 104 7.59 -9.63 7.20
N LEU A 105 6.32 -9.21 7.12
CA LEU A 105 5.50 -8.88 8.29
C LEU A 105 5.21 -10.07 9.20
N GLY A 106 5.26 -11.28 8.68
CA GLY A 106 4.94 -12.53 9.40
C GLY A 106 6.12 -13.47 9.57
N ASN A 107 7.36 -13.01 9.42
CA ASN A 107 8.52 -13.87 9.60
C ASN A 107 8.63 -14.36 11.05
N PRO A 108 8.81 -15.68 11.30
CA PRO A 108 8.79 -16.24 12.64
C PRO A 108 10.08 -16.00 13.45
N ASP A 109 11.19 -15.69 12.78
CA ASP A 109 12.52 -15.62 13.40
C ASP A 109 13.08 -14.20 13.46
N TRP A 110 12.78 -13.39 12.43
CA TRP A 110 13.30 -12.04 12.26
C TRP A 110 12.19 -11.03 12.11
N VAL A 111 12.38 -9.84 12.61
CA VAL A 111 11.45 -8.73 12.46
C VAL A 111 12.18 -7.47 12.03
N ILE A 112 11.60 -6.76 11.08
CA ILE A 112 11.97 -5.37 10.80
C ILE A 112 11.12 -4.48 11.71
N PRO A 113 11.67 -3.88 12.76
CA PRO A 113 10.86 -3.11 13.70
C PRO A 113 10.27 -1.84 13.05
N LEU A 114 9.05 -1.54 13.41
CA LEU A 114 8.37 -0.30 13.02
C LEU A 114 7.54 0.20 14.21
N PRO A 115 8.17 0.79 15.24
CA PRO A 115 7.48 1.28 16.42
C PRO A 115 6.48 2.37 16.08
N GLU A 116 5.41 2.49 16.89
CA GLU A 116 4.39 3.53 16.67
C GLU A 116 4.87 4.91 17.13
N PHE A 117 5.61 4.95 18.22
CA PHE A 117 6.11 6.20 18.79
C PHE A 117 7.63 6.29 18.63
N SER A 118 8.08 7.22 17.79
CA SER A 118 9.51 7.46 17.59
C SER A 118 9.75 8.86 17.02
N LEU A 119 10.59 9.64 17.64
CA LEU A 119 11.01 10.95 17.14
C LEU A 119 11.80 10.88 15.83
N VAL A 120 12.35 9.72 15.51
CA VAL A 120 13.07 9.49 14.24
C VAL A 120 12.17 9.74 13.02
N TYR A 121 10.83 9.59 13.17
CA TYR A 121 9.88 9.92 12.10
C TYR A 121 9.78 11.43 11.82
N GLY A 122 10.37 12.29 12.66
CA GLY A 122 10.33 13.73 12.47
C GLY A 122 8.91 14.32 12.58
N THR A 123 8.07 13.70 13.39
CA THR A 123 6.72 14.14 13.76
C THR A 123 6.64 14.30 15.26
N THR A 124 5.71 15.13 15.73
CA THR A 124 5.42 15.25 17.16
C THR A 124 4.77 14.00 17.72
N TYR A 125 4.86 13.77 19.01
CA TYR A 125 4.14 12.66 19.63
C TYR A 125 2.63 12.77 19.47
N GLU A 126 2.07 13.97 19.46
CA GLU A 126 0.63 14.17 19.24
C GLU A 126 0.20 13.73 17.84
N GLU A 127 0.97 14.04 16.80
CA GLU A 127 0.71 13.54 15.44
C GLU A 127 0.80 12.00 15.37
N GLN A 128 1.72 11.41 16.13
CA GLN A 128 1.84 9.94 16.20
C GLN A 128 0.63 9.32 16.95
N VAL A 129 0.22 9.90 18.06
CA VAL A 129 -1.00 9.49 18.81
C VAL A 129 -2.24 9.57 17.94
N GLN A 130 -2.39 10.67 17.19
CA GLN A 130 -3.49 10.83 16.23
C GLN A 130 -3.49 9.74 15.18
N ARG A 131 -2.33 9.44 14.60
CA ARG A 131 -2.18 8.38 13.60
C ARG A 131 -2.58 7.02 14.16
N VAL A 132 -2.03 6.61 15.32
CA VAL A 132 -2.32 5.33 15.97
C VAL A 132 -3.81 5.21 16.28
N SER A 133 -4.40 6.26 16.86
CA SER A 133 -5.83 6.29 17.17
C SER A 133 -6.69 6.12 15.92
N THR A 134 -6.35 6.84 14.85
CA THR A 134 -7.06 6.75 13.56
C THR A 134 -6.93 5.35 12.94
N ASN A 135 -5.72 4.79 12.93
CA ASN A 135 -5.47 3.45 12.38
C ASN A 135 -6.24 2.38 13.13
N LEU A 136 -6.30 2.43 14.46
CA LEU A 136 -7.07 1.48 15.26
C LEU A 136 -8.59 1.62 15.02
N ILE A 137 -9.11 2.83 14.90
CA ILE A 137 -10.54 3.06 14.59
C ILE A 137 -10.90 2.46 13.23
N LYS A 138 -10.04 2.60 12.24
CA LYS A 138 -10.24 2.03 10.88
C LYS A 138 -10.33 0.52 10.89
N LEU A 139 -9.68 -0.18 11.83
CA LEU A 139 -9.71 -1.63 11.92
C LEU A 139 -10.97 -2.19 12.59
N ALA A 140 -11.78 -1.36 13.19
CA ALA A 140 -12.95 -1.78 13.95
C ALA A 140 -14.29 -1.33 13.33
N PRO A 141 -14.51 -1.43 12.02
CA PRO A 141 -15.74 -0.94 11.41
C PRO A 141 -16.96 -1.66 11.93
N GLU A 142 -16.87 -2.97 12.11
CA GLU A 142 -17.97 -3.77 12.65
C GLU A 142 -18.24 -3.42 14.10
N LEU A 143 -17.19 -3.31 14.91
CA LEU A 143 -17.32 -2.91 16.31
C LEU A 143 -17.91 -1.50 16.45
N VAL A 144 -17.48 -0.57 15.59
CA VAL A 144 -18.02 0.80 15.55
C VAL A 144 -19.50 0.79 15.12
N ARG A 145 -19.87 -0.09 14.19
CA ARG A 145 -21.25 -0.21 13.71
C ARG A 145 -22.17 -0.90 14.71
N GLU A 146 -21.72 -2.02 15.31
CA GLU A 146 -22.55 -2.86 16.20
C GLU A 146 -22.60 -2.36 17.64
N ALA A 147 -21.53 -1.76 18.12
CA ALA A 147 -21.42 -1.22 19.46
C ALA A 147 -20.83 0.20 19.48
N PRO A 148 -21.47 1.19 18.84
CA PRO A 148 -20.91 2.53 18.64
C PRO A 148 -20.58 3.24 19.95
N PHE A 149 -21.35 3.00 21.00
CA PHE A 149 -21.11 3.57 22.32
C PHE A 149 -19.81 3.03 22.95
N LEU A 150 -19.61 1.71 22.95
CA LEU A 150 -18.40 1.08 23.50
C LEU A 150 -17.16 1.42 22.67
N ALA A 151 -17.30 1.46 21.34
CA ALA A 151 -16.25 1.90 20.45
C ALA A 151 -15.89 3.37 20.71
N GLY A 152 -16.88 4.24 20.92
CA GLY A 152 -16.67 5.64 21.27
C GLY A 152 -15.87 5.79 22.57
N LEU A 153 -16.27 5.12 23.62
CA LEU A 153 -15.57 5.17 24.92
C LEU A 153 -14.14 4.62 24.83
N GLY A 154 -13.95 3.44 24.25
CA GLY A 154 -12.65 2.78 24.21
C GLY A 154 -11.68 3.44 23.24
N LEU A 155 -12.11 3.69 22.00
CA LEU A 155 -11.22 4.11 20.91
C LEU A 155 -11.06 5.62 20.79
N ARG A 156 -12.11 6.40 21.07
CA ARG A 156 -12.08 7.85 20.88
C ARG A 156 -11.81 8.62 22.16
N GLU A 157 -12.15 8.06 23.32
CA GLU A 157 -11.98 8.73 24.61
C GLU A 157 -10.75 8.20 25.36
N ILE A 158 -10.69 6.89 25.66
CA ILE A 158 -9.63 6.29 26.47
C ILE A 158 -8.35 6.08 25.66
N GLY A 159 -8.46 5.56 24.43
CA GLY A 159 -7.31 5.23 23.59
C GLY A 159 -6.33 6.38 23.43
N PRO A 160 -6.75 7.58 22.98
CA PRO A 160 -5.84 8.71 22.82
C PRO A 160 -5.12 9.11 24.12
N GLN A 161 -5.76 8.99 25.27
CA GLN A 161 -5.14 9.32 26.56
C GLN A 161 -4.07 8.29 26.96
N ILE A 162 -4.34 6.99 26.72
CA ILE A 162 -3.35 5.94 26.91
C ILE A 162 -2.17 6.11 25.96
N PHE A 163 -2.40 6.46 24.71
CA PHE A 163 -1.32 6.66 23.74
C PHE A 163 -0.48 7.90 24.04
N ARG A 164 -1.09 9.00 24.53
CA ARG A 164 -0.35 10.15 25.04
C ARG A 164 0.51 9.77 26.24
N LEU A 165 -0.03 8.97 27.17
CA LEU A 165 0.73 8.47 28.30
C LEU A 165 1.93 7.65 27.82
N LEU A 166 1.73 6.67 26.91
CA LEU A 166 2.81 5.84 26.37
C LEU A 166 3.90 6.68 25.67
N ALA A 167 3.49 7.61 24.80
CA ALA A 167 4.42 8.47 24.10
C ALA A 167 5.23 9.40 25.03
N ALA A 168 4.70 9.73 26.22
CA ALA A 168 5.35 10.57 27.21
C ALA A 168 6.25 9.81 28.19
N ILE A 169 6.06 8.49 28.33
CA ILE A 169 6.91 7.65 29.18
C ILE A 169 8.17 7.31 28.43
N GLU A 170 9.30 7.76 28.97
CA GLU A 170 10.62 7.37 28.53
C GLU A 170 11.24 6.40 29.53
N ASN A 171 11.99 5.43 29.05
CA ASN A 171 12.83 4.61 29.88
C ASN A 171 14.14 5.34 30.22
N ASP A 172 15.04 4.70 30.97
CA ASP A 172 16.34 5.26 31.37
C ASP A 172 17.28 5.56 30.18
N HIS A 173 16.90 5.14 28.96
CA HIS A 173 17.63 5.37 27.70
C HIS A 173 16.95 6.38 26.76
N GLY A 174 15.93 7.09 27.24
CA GLY A 174 15.16 8.04 26.42
C GLY A 174 14.25 7.39 25.36
N GLU A 175 13.94 6.11 25.53
CA GLU A 175 13.04 5.38 24.61
C GLU A 175 11.62 5.40 25.13
N THR A 176 10.67 5.69 24.24
CA THR A 176 9.24 5.72 24.59
C THR A 176 8.63 4.31 24.67
N TRP A 177 7.64 4.15 25.54
CA TRP A 177 6.80 2.98 25.52
C TRP A 177 5.98 2.94 24.23
N GLN A 178 5.63 1.73 23.80
CA GLN A 178 4.94 1.49 22.54
C GLN A 178 3.48 1.02 22.75
N VAL A 179 2.73 0.95 21.68
CA VAL A 179 1.31 0.51 21.71
C VAL A 179 1.12 -0.87 22.36
N THR A 180 2.14 -1.72 22.33
CA THR A 180 2.15 -3.05 22.93
C THR A 180 2.02 -3.05 24.46
N GLU A 181 2.36 -1.96 25.12
CA GLU A 181 2.22 -1.80 26.56
C GLU A 181 0.82 -1.28 26.97
N ALA A 182 0.02 -0.79 26.02
CA ALA A 182 -1.30 -0.20 26.27
C ALA A 182 -2.23 -1.14 27.03
N LYS A 183 -2.30 -2.42 26.63
CA LYS A 183 -3.16 -3.41 27.27
C LYS A 183 -2.79 -3.62 28.74
N LYS A 184 -1.51 -3.70 29.07
CA LYS A 184 -1.04 -3.86 30.45
C LYS A 184 -1.44 -2.65 31.29
N LEU A 185 -1.27 -1.43 30.77
CA LEU A 185 -1.69 -0.21 31.46
C LEU A 185 -3.19 -0.17 31.76
N LEU A 186 -4.01 -0.64 30.82
CA LEU A 186 -5.47 -0.67 31.00
C LEU A 186 -5.93 -1.65 32.08
N VAL A 187 -5.23 -2.79 32.23
CA VAL A 187 -5.61 -3.87 33.15
C VAL A 187 -4.95 -3.72 34.52
N ASP A 188 -3.68 -3.31 34.56
CA ASP A 188 -2.89 -3.23 35.79
C ASP A 188 -2.93 -1.82 36.38
N LYS A 189 -3.75 -1.65 37.45
CA LYS A 189 -3.91 -0.38 38.15
C LYS A 189 -2.62 0.11 38.83
N PRO A 190 -1.84 -0.71 39.54
CA PRO A 190 -0.52 -0.34 40.06
C PRO A 190 0.44 0.15 38.99
N LEU A 191 0.52 -0.55 37.86
CA LEU A 191 1.37 -0.16 36.72
C LEU A 191 0.95 1.20 36.16
N MET A 192 -0.36 1.41 35.94
CA MET A 192 -0.91 2.69 35.50
C MET A 192 -0.55 3.83 36.49
N THR A 193 -0.71 3.59 37.80
CA THR A 193 -0.40 4.60 38.82
C THR A 193 1.11 4.97 38.81
N ASN A 194 1.96 3.97 38.64
CA ASN A 194 3.41 4.21 38.53
C ASN A 194 3.79 4.96 37.24
N ALA A 195 3.15 4.60 36.13
CA ALA A 195 3.32 5.29 34.85
C ALA A 195 2.96 6.78 34.96
N LEU A 196 1.80 7.08 35.58
CA LEU A 196 1.32 8.45 35.77
C LEU A 196 2.24 9.32 36.66
N LYS A 197 2.94 8.71 37.62
CA LYS A 197 3.94 9.40 38.44
C LYS A 197 5.19 9.79 37.66
N ARG A 198 5.54 9.08 36.59
CA ARG A 198 6.77 9.29 35.80
C ARG A 198 6.66 10.40 34.75
N ILE A 199 5.45 10.72 34.29
CA ILE A 199 5.26 11.66 33.16
C ILE A 199 5.29 13.15 33.59
N ASP A 200 5.40 13.43 34.88
CA ASP A 200 5.34 14.79 35.40
C ASP A 200 4.19 15.62 34.79
N ASN A 201 4.48 16.75 34.17
CA ASN A 201 3.50 17.63 33.52
C ASN A 201 3.58 17.61 32.01
N ARG A 202 4.20 16.60 31.39
CA ARG A 202 4.38 16.54 29.92
C ARG A 202 3.04 16.37 29.16
N VAL A 203 2.08 15.70 29.75
CA VAL A 203 0.74 15.46 29.15
C VAL A 203 -0.36 15.67 30.24
N PRO A 204 -0.56 16.90 30.70
CA PRO A 204 -1.38 17.18 31.86
C PRO A 204 -2.85 16.76 31.69
N GLU A 205 -3.41 16.91 30.48
CA GLU A 205 -4.80 16.52 30.18
C GLU A 205 -4.98 15.02 30.25
N ALA A 206 -4.08 14.24 29.66
CA ALA A 206 -4.12 12.78 29.73
C ALA A 206 -3.92 12.29 31.16
N LYS A 207 -3.00 12.89 31.90
CA LYS A 207 -2.77 12.60 33.32
C LYS A 207 -4.03 12.84 34.14
N TRP A 208 -4.63 14.02 34.02
CA TRP A 208 -5.85 14.37 34.72
C TRP A 208 -7.00 13.38 34.42
N PHE A 209 -7.22 13.10 33.12
CA PHE A 209 -8.27 12.16 32.71
C PHE A 209 -8.05 10.77 33.32
N LEU A 210 -6.85 10.25 33.21
CA LEU A 210 -6.53 8.90 33.70
C LEU A 210 -6.59 8.80 35.21
N GLU A 211 -6.13 9.84 35.96
CA GLU A 211 -6.17 9.86 37.43
C GLU A 211 -7.57 10.16 37.99
N LYS A 212 -8.30 11.10 37.41
CA LYS A 212 -9.55 11.61 37.98
C LYS A 212 -10.81 11.00 37.40
N VAL A 213 -10.74 10.51 36.15
CA VAL A 213 -11.91 9.95 35.45
C VAL A 213 -11.81 8.44 35.34
N TYR A 214 -10.69 7.91 34.84
CA TYR A 214 -10.56 6.49 34.51
C TYR A 214 -10.22 5.60 35.74
N GLN A 215 -9.20 5.94 36.51
CA GLN A 215 -8.77 5.14 37.67
C GLN A 215 -9.82 5.00 38.79
N PRO A 216 -10.64 6.02 39.11
CA PRO A 216 -11.66 5.88 40.11
C PRO A 216 -12.79 4.91 39.75
N LEU A 217 -12.97 4.59 38.47
CA LEU A 217 -13.96 3.61 38.04
C LEU A 217 -13.74 2.26 38.72
N ILE A 218 -14.81 1.58 39.05
CA ILE A 218 -14.74 0.17 39.49
C ILE A 218 -14.23 -0.72 38.34
N GLN A 219 -13.65 -1.87 38.66
CA GLN A 219 -13.04 -2.75 37.67
C GLN A 219 -13.97 -3.07 36.51
N LYS A 220 -15.23 -3.44 36.81
CA LYS A 220 -16.23 -3.78 35.79
C LYS A 220 -16.51 -2.62 34.79
N GLU A 221 -16.55 -1.39 35.28
CA GLU A 221 -16.74 -0.22 34.41
C GLU A 221 -15.53 0.07 33.57
N ARG A 222 -14.31 -0.07 34.12
CA ARG A 222 -13.08 0.08 33.36
C ARG A 222 -13.00 -0.94 32.24
N GLU A 223 -13.29 -2.19 32.53
CA GLU A 223 -13.32 -3.28 31.54
C GLU A 223 -14.35 -2.99 30.44
N LEU A 224 -15.56 -2.57 30.80
CA LEU A 224 -16.60 -2.22 29.84
C LEU A 224 -16.19 -1.06 28.94
N ARG A 225 -15.68 0.04 29.52
CA ARG A 225 -15.30 1.24 28.77
C ARG A 225 -14.08 1.01 27.89
N SER A 226 -13.14 0.15 28.29
CA SER A 226 -11.95 -0.18 27.52
C SER A 226 -12.11 -1.39 26.59
N PHE A 227 -13.26 -2.06 26.62
CA PHE A 227 -13.51 -3.33 25.90
C PHE A 227 -13.12 -3.25 24.41
N ALA A 228 -13.59 -2.23 23.72
CA ALA A 228 -13.29 -2.05 22.30
C ALA A 228 -11.79 -1.89 22.03
N LEU A 229 -11.10 -1.11 22.86
CA LEU A 229 -9.66 -0.91 22.75
C LEU A 229 -8.90 -2.20 23.09
N LEU A 230 -9.28 -2.92 24.13
CA LEU A 230 -8.67 -4.20 24.52
C LEU A 230 -8.86 -5.27 23.46
N ALA A 231 -10.03 -5.34 22.82
CA ALA A 231 -10.29 -6.28 21.73
C ALA A 231 -9.36 -6.03 20.53
N LEU A 232 -9.17 -4.77 20.15
CA LEU A 232 -8.25 -4.42 19.06
C LEU A 232 -6.78 -4.62 19.43
N LEU A 233 -6.38 -4.26 20.63
CA LEU A 233 -5.02 -4.52 21.12
C LEU A 233 -4.72 -6.03 21.16
N GLY A 234 -5.74 -6.88 21.33
CA GLY A 234 -5.61 -8.33 21.21
C GLY A 234 -5.15 -8.80 19.82
N SER A 235 -5.51 -8.07 18.76
CA SER A 235 -5.10 -8.42 17.40
C SER A 235 -3.60 -8.13 17.09
N ILE A 236 -2.96 -7.32 17.91
CA ILE A 236 -1.51 -7.00 17.80
C ILE A 236 -0.64 -7.75 18.82
N GLU A 237 -1.21 -8.72 19.54
CA GLU A 237 -0.47 -9.55 20.49
C GLU A 237 0.37 -10.69 19.91
N PRO A 238 0.12 -11.23 18.70
CA PRO A 238 1.03 -12.23 18.15
C PRO A 238 2.49 -11.82 18.30
N ARG A 239 3.34 -12.82 18.57
CA ARG A 239 4.75 -12.64 18.96
C ARG A 239 5.50 -11.75 17.97
N GLU A 240 5.33 -11.99 16.69
CA GLU A 240 5.99 -11.30 15.60
C GLU A 240 5.57 -9.82 15.55
N ILE A 241 4.28 -9.57 15.73
CA ILE A 241 3.70 -8.23 15.70
C ILE A 241 4.12 -7.43 16.93
N ARG A 242 4.11 -8.06 18.10
CA ARG A 242 4.61 -7.43 19.32
C ARG A 242 6.09 -7.04 19.21
N ALA A 243 6.93 -7.92 18.67
CA ALA A 243 8.33 -7.64 18.45
C ALA A 243 8.52 -6.44 17.51
N ARG A 244 7.73 -6.39 16.41
CA ARG A 244 7.77 -5.31 15.43
C ARG A 244 7.36 -3.95 16.00
N LEU A 245 6.21 -3.90 16.65
CA LEU A 245 5.63 -2.66 17.15
C LEU A 245 6.27 -2.18 18.46
N GLY A 246 6.80 -3.10 19.24
CA GLY A 246 7.32 -2.82 20.57
C GLY A 246 8.80 -2.47 20.62
N TYR A 247 9.59 -2.86 19.61
CA TYR A 247 11.01 -2.52 19.59
C TYR A 247 11.20 -1.04 19.27
N TYR A 248 12.07 -0.36 19.97
CA TYR A 248 12.18 1.11 20.01
C TYR A 248 12.84 1.73 18.78
N LYS A 249 13.68 1.00 18.07
CA LYS A 249 14.45 1.51 16.94
C LYS A 249 13.83 1.00 15.62
N PRO A 250 13.36 1.89 14.74
CA PRO A 250 12.82 1.44 13.46
C PRO A 250 13.91 0.84 12.57
N GLY A 251 13.59 -0.25 11.88
CA GLY A 251 14.47 -0.88 10.89
C GLY A 251 14.54 -0.13 9.57
N TRP A 252 13.52 0.67 9.28
CA TRP A 252 13.49 1.65 8.20
C TRP A 252 12.56 2.80 8.54
N THR A 253 12.76 3.94 7.87
CA THR A 253 11.84 5.08 7.93
C THR A 253 11.56 5.61 6.52
N PRO A 254 10.36 6.16 6.25
CA PRO A 254 10.08 6.75 4.95
C PRO A 254 11.06 7.86 4.57
N LYS A 255 11.48 8.68 5.54
CA LYS A 255 12.47 9.74 5.34
C LYS A 255 13.81 9.18 4.85
N GLU A 256 14.34 8.16 5.54
CA GLU A 256 15.60 7.51 5.15
C GLU A 256 15.49 6.84 3.78
N ALA A 257 14.39 6.12 3.55
CA ALA A 257 14.13 5.44 2.28
C ALA A 257 14.11 6.43 1.11
N ILE A 258 13.46 7.57 1.27
CA ILE A 258 13.39 8.62 0.25
C ILE A 258 14.76 9.29 0.02
N GLN A 259 15.49 9.56 1.08
CA GLN A 259 16.82 10.17 0.97
C GLN A 259 17.82 9.27 0.24
N LYS A 260 17.75 7.96 0.49
CA LYS A 260 18.66 6.95 -0.07
C LYS A 260 18.16 6.33 -1.39
N GLY A 261 16.96 6.69 -1.87
CA GLY A 261 16.35 6.09 -3.06
C GLY A 261 16.10 4.59 -2.89
N GLN A 262 15.55 4.16 -1.77
CA GLN A 262 15.37 2.74 -1.45
C GLN A 262 14.11 2.15 -2.10
N ILE A 263 14.13 0.83 -2.29
CA ILE A 263 13.00 0.00 -2.66
C ILE A 263 12.57 -0.74 -1.39
N VAL A 264 11.47 -0.33 -0.79
CA VAL A 264 10.92 -0.94 0.42
C VAL A 264 9.80 -1.89 0.02
N LEU A 265 10.03 -3.18 0.22
CA LEU A 265 9.08 -4.25 -0.07
C LEU A 265 8.46 -4.69 1.27
N VAL A 266 7.20 -4.36 1.49
CA VAL A 266 6.44 -4.77 2.67
C VAL A 266 5.58 -5.98 2.27
N ASP A 267 6.01 -7.15 2.66
CA ASP A 267 5.40 -8.44 2.31
C ASP A 267 4.48 -8.94 3.43
N GLY A 268 3.19 -8.99 3.15
CA GLY A 268 2.16 -9.46 4.07
C GLY A 268 1.71 -10.90 3.88
N SER A 269 2.30 -11.64 2.95
CA SER A 269 1.83 -12.97 2.54
C SER A 269 1.67 -13.96 3.69
N ARG A 270 2.56 -13.92 4.68
CA ARG A 270 2.50 -14.81 5.85
C ARG A 270 1.36 -14.47 6.83
N LEU A 271 0.81 -13.26 6.76
CA LEU A 271 -0.30 -12.81 7.62
C LEU A 271 -1.68 -12.97 7.00
N ILE A 272 -1.82 -13.67 5.87
CA ILE A 272 -3.09 -13.82 5.14
C ILE A 272 -4.24 -14.36 6.00
N ASN A 273 -3.92 -15.21 6.99
CA ASN A 273 -4.87 -15.76 7.95
C ASN A 273 -5.08 -14.87 9.19
N GLN A 274 -4.34 -13.78 9.32
CA GLN A 274 -4.39 -12.81 10.43
C GLN A 274 -4.78 -11.43 9.90
N LYS A 275 -5.92 -11.33 9.23
CA LYS A 275 -6.35 -10.15 8.47
C LYS A 275 -6.28 -8.84 9.27
N ASN A 276 -6.75 -8.82 10.52
CA ASN A 276 -6.70 -7.60 11.34
C ASN A 276 -5.28 -7.12 11.59
N ALA A 277 -4.36 -8.04 11.87
CA ALA A 277 -2.96 -7.72 12.05
C ALA A 277 -2.32 -7.24 10.73
N GLN A 278 -2.56 -7.94 9.64
CA GLN A 278 -2.10 -7.55 8.31
C GLN A 278 -2.62 -6.14 7.95
N HIS A 279 -3.91 -5.89 8.10
CA HIS A 279 -4.51 -4.57 7.84
C HIS A 279 -3.88 -3.47 8.71
N TYR A 280 -3.67 -3.74 10.00
CA TYR A 280 -3.03 -2.76 10.89
C TYR A 280 -1.65 -2.38 10.41
N LEU A 281 -0.80 -3.37 10.15
CA LEU A 281 0.59 -3.13 9.75
C LEU A 281 0.70 -2.43 8.38
N PHE A 282 -0.16 -2.78 7.43
CA PHE A 282 -0.21 -2.07 6.15
C PHE A 282 -0.72 -0.64 6.30
N THR A 283 -1.76 -0.42 7.11
CA THR A 283 -2.27 0.94 7.40
C THR A 283 -1.21 1.78 8.12
N GLN A 284 -0.44 1.17 9.03
CA GLN A 284 0.69 1.82 9.70
C GLN A 284 1.76 2.26 8.69
N ALA A 285 2.25 1.33 7.87
CA ALA A 285 3.25 1.62 6.85
C ALA A 285 2.77 2.72 5.87
N TYR A 286 1.54 2.58 5.35
CA TYR A 286 0.88 3.55 4.49
C TYR A 286 0.81 4.94 5.13
N SER A 287 0.33 5.02 6.36
CA SER A 287 0.20 6.31 7.08
C SER A 287 1.54 6.98 7.31
N LEU A 288 2.59 6.22 7.65
CA LEU A 288 3.95 6.75 7.81
C LEU A 288 4.51 7.30 6.49
N ILE A 289 4.30 6.58 5.39
CA ILE A 289 4.72 7.02 4.05
C ILE A 289 4.02 8.33 3.69
N LEU A 290 2.70 8.41 3.85
CA LEU A 290 1.93 9.62 3.53
C LEU A 290 2.30 10.79 4.43
N GLN A 291 2.56 10.57 5.71
CA GLN A 291 3.06 11.62 6.60
C GLN A 291 4.35 12.25 6.07
N GLU A 292 5.29 11.45 5.57
CA GLU A 292 6.54 11.96 5.02
C GLU A 292 6.34 12.69 3.70
N ILE A 293 5.48 12.17 2.82
CA ILE A 293 5.11 12.86 1.57
C ILE A 293 4.43 14.20 1.85
N ASN A 294 3.58 14.28 2.89
CA ASN A 294 2.91 15.52 3.28
C ASN A 294 3.84 16.63 3.74
N LYS A 295 5.03 16.32 4.24
CA LYS A 295 6.06 17.32 4.60
C LYS A 295 6.70 17.98 3.39
N ARG A 296 6.57 17.40 2.20
CA ARG A 296 7.13 17.98 0.97
C ARG A 296 6.38 19.23 0.56
N GLN A 297 7.12 20.23 0.12
CA GLN A 297 6.53 21.45 -0.44
C GLN A 297 6.01 21.16 -1.85
N PRO A 298 4.76 21.53 -2.18
CA PRO A 298 4.22 21.37 -3.51
C PRO A 298 5.09 22.05 -4.56
N GLY A 299 5.39 21.35 -5.66
CA GLY A 299 6.15 21.90 -6.78
C GLY A 299 7.66 22.06 -6.55
N ASN A 300 8.22 21.57 -5.45
CA ASN A 300 9.65 21.67 -5.19
C ASN A 300 10.46 20.86 -6.26
N PRO A 301 11.31 21.52 -7.08
CA PRO A 301 12.04 20.84 -8.13
C PRO A 301 13.11 19.86 -7.61
N LYS A 302 13.58 20.06 -6.37
CA LYS A 302 14.59 19.20 -5.74
C LYS A 302 14.04 17.87 -5.25
N ASP A 303 12.71 17.76 -5.06
CA ASP A 303 12.12 16.50 -4.65
C ASP A 303 12.22 15.47 -5.77
N LYS A 304 12.63 14.26 -5.42
CA LYS A 304 12.67 13.12 -6.33
C LYS A 304 11.33 12.39 -6.33
N PRO A 305 10.95 11.74 -7.44
CA PRO A 305 9.73 10.95 -7.48
C PRO A 305 9.75 9.83 -6.42
N VAL A 306 8.58 9.58 -5.84
CA VAL A 306 8.34 8.48 -4.91
C VAL A 306 7.18 7.67 -5.43
N ALA A 307 7.37 6.39 -5.65
CA ALA A 307 6.30 5.47 -6.01
C ALA A 307 5.69 4.84 -4.76
N LEU A 308 4.37 4.84 -4.69
CA LEU A 308 3.59 4.04 -3.76
C LEU A 308 2.81 3.01 -4.58
N ILE A 309 3.15 1.75 -4.39
CA ILE A 309 2.60 0.62 -5.13
C ILE A 309 1.76 -0.21 -4.17
N LEU A 310 0.48 -0.32 -4.47
CA LEU A 310 -0.51 -1.03 -3.68
C LEU A 310 -0.96 -2.26 -4.47
N ASP A 311 -0.42 -3.43 -4.13
CA ASP A 311 -0.80 -4.70 -4.77
C ASP A 311 -1.91 -5.40 -3.99
N GLU A 312 -2.87 -5.98 -4.71
CA GLU A 312 -4.09 -6.57 -4.14
C GLU A 312 -4.81 -5.63 -3.16
N VAL A 313 -4.83 -4.37 -3.52
CA VAL A 313 -5.25 -3.25 -2.68
C VAL A 313 -6.70 -3.35 -2.20
N TYR A 314 -7.53 -4.24 -2.77
CA TYR A 314 -8.92 -4.43 -2.34
C TYR A 314 -9.03 -4.71 -0.83
N SER A 315 -8.05 -5.41 -0.26
CA SER A 315 -7.99 -5.67 1.18
C SER A 315 -7.80 -4.38 1.98
N LEU A 316 -6.94 -3.47 1.52
CA LEU A 316 -6.74 -2.16 2.13
C LEU A 316 -7.97 -1.25 1.90
N LEU A 317 -8.53 -1.27 0.70
CA LEU A 317 -9.68 -0.44 0.33
C LEU A 317 -10.98 -0.88 0.99
N SER A 318 -11.06 -2.11 1.49
CA SER A 318 -12.18 -2.56 2.30
C SER A 318 -12.20 -1.95 3.71
N ILE A 319 -11.09 -1.35 4.14
CA ILE A 319 -10.99 -0.64 5.42
C ILE A 319 -11.73 0.71 5.28
N PRO A 320 -12.68 1.03 6.18
CA PRO A 320 -13.45 2.27 6.10
C PRO A 320 -12.60 3.52 6.03
N GLY A 321 -12.92 4.41 5.09
CA GLY A 321 -12.19 5.66 4.84
C GLY A 321 -10.91 5.49 4.01
N MET A 322 -10.35 4.28 3.87
CA MET A 322 -9.13 4.08 3.05
C MET A 322 -9.41 4.27 1.56
N ALA A 323 -10.58 3.86 1.13
CA ALA A 323 -11.03 4.05 -0.25
C ALA A 323 -11.02 5.53 -0.66
N GLU A 324 -11.61 6.37 0.17
CA GLU A 324 -11.66 7.82 -0.04
C GLU A 324 -10.27 8.44 0.03
N GLU A 325 -9.45 8.04 1.00
CA GLU A 325 -8.06 8.51 1.11
C GLU A 325 -7.26 8.17 -0.14
N VAL A 326 -7.29 6.92 -0.60
CA VAL A 326 -6.57 6.48 -1.81
C VAL A 326 -7.09 7.19 -3.06
N GLY A 327 -8.41 7.36 -3.18
CA GLY A 327 -9.01 8.10 -4.30
C GLY A 327 -8.57 9.56 -4.38
N MET A 328 -8.32 10.20 -3.23
CA MET A 328 -7.83 11.58 -3.16
C MET A 328 -6.32 11.71 -3.37
N LEU A 329 -5.54 10.64 -3.32
CA LEU A 329 -4.07 10.71 -3.42
C LEU A 329 -3.60 11.30 -4.74
N SER A 330 -4.17 10.87 -5.88
CA SER A 330 -3.70 11.30 -7.19
C SER A 330 -3.76 12.82 -7.38
N PRO A 331 -4.90 13.52 -7.17
CA PRO A 331 -4.94 14.96 -7.33
C PRO A 331 -4.15 15.73 -6.26
N LEU A 332 -4.16 15.27 -4.99
CA LEU A 332 -3.53 15.98 -3.89
C LEU A 332 -2.00 15.88 -3.91
N TYR A 333 -1.47 14.74 -4.34
CA TYR A 333 -0.03 14.46 -4.21
C TYR A 333 0.76 14.59 -5.50
N ARG A 334 0.11 14.92 -6.64
CA ARG A 334 0.78 15.21 -7.90
C ARG A 334 1.90 16.25 -7.72
N SER A 335 1.59 17.35 -7.07
CA SER A 335 2.53 18.45 -6.83
C SER A 335 3.69 18.06 -5.88
N ARG A 336 3.56 16.96 -5.14
CA ARG A 336 4.58 16.40 -4.25
C ARG A 336 5.37 15.25 -4.88
N LYS A 337 5.20 15.02 -6.18
CA LYS A 337 5.86 13.97 -6.97
C LYS A 337 5.63 12.54 -6.43
N LEU A 338 4.43 12.27 -5.92
CA LEU A 338 3.97 10.92 -5.62
C LEU A 338 3.45 10.25 -6.88
N GLU A 339 3.95 9.09 -7.19
CA GLU A 339 3.49 8.18 -8.24
C GLU A 339 2.71 7.05 -7.58
N LEU A 340 1.39 7.04 -7.77
CA LEU A 340 0.51 6.03 -7.21
C LEU A 340 0.27 4.92 -8.23
N TYR A 341 0.54 3.67 -7.84
CA TYR A 341 0.20 2.48 -8.61
C TYR A 341 -0.80 1.64 -7.82
N ILE A 342 -1.97 1.43 -8.39
CA ILE A 342 -3.02 0.59 -7.84
C ILE A 342 -3.14 -0.66 -8.69
N VAL A 343 -2.96 -1.83 -8.08
CA VAL A 343 -3.02 -3.12 -8.78
C VAL A 343 -4.24 -3.90 -8.30
N LEU A 344 -5.08 -4.31 -9.25
CA LEU A 344 -6.33 -5.03 -9.01
C LEU A 344 -6.43 -6.26 -9.90
N GLN A 345 -7.10 -7.28 -9.40
CA GLN A 345 -7.48 -8.44 -10.22
C GLN A 345 -8.81 -8.21 -10.94
N ALA A 346 -9.74 -7.54 -10.29
CA ALA A 346 -11.07 -7.26 -10.81
C ALA A 346 -11.68 -6.00 -10.18
N LEU A 347 -12.44 -5.23 -10.97
CA LEU A 347 -13.20 -4.07 -10.49
C LEU A 347 -14.37 -4.46 -9.59
N SER A 348 -14.89 -5.67 -9.75
CA SER A 348 -15.99 -6.21 -8.94
C SER A 348 -15.59 -6.37 -7.46
N GLN A 349 -14.29 -6.36 -7.14
CA GLN A 349 -13.77 -6.38 -5.78
C GLN A 349 -13.94 -5.03 -5.06
N LEU A 350 -14.23 -3.96 -5.79
CA LEU A 350 -14.34 -2.61 -5.25
C LEU A 350 -15.81 -2.25 -4.94
N ALA A 351 -16.02 -1.51 -3.85
CA ALA A 351 -17.30 -0.88 -3.58
C ALA A 351 -17.68 0.11 -4.70
N PRO A 352 -18.98 0.32 -4.99
CA PRO A 352 -19.43 1.18 -6.10
C PRO A 352 -18.87 2.61 -6.03
N GLU A 353 -18.78 3.18 -4.83
CA GLU A 353 -18.27 4.53 -4.58
C GLU A 353 -16.80 4.63 -5.00
N LEU A 354 -16.03 3.59 -4.70
CA LEU A 354 -14.62 3.54 -5.02
C LEU A 354 -14.37 3.34 -6.51
N LYS A 355 -15.24 2.60 -7.21
CA LYS A 355 -15.13 2.46 -8.67
C LYS A 355 -15.15 3.82 -9.34
N ASN A 356 -16.02 4.74 -8.90
CA ASN A 356 -16.11 6.09 -9.45
C ASN A 356 -14.83 6.90 -9.22
N GLN A 357 -14.21 6.76 -8.05
CA GLN A 357 -12.97 7.47 -7.71
C GLN A 357 -11.76 6.93 -8.49
N ILE A 358 -11.67 5.62 -8.67
CA ILE A 358 -10.57 5.00 -9.42
C ILE A 358 -10.51 5.48 -10.87
N TRP A 359 -11.64 5.85 -11.48
CA TRP A 359 -11.67 6.38 -12.84
C TRP A 359 -11.03 7.75 -12.99
N THR A 360 -10.77 8.46 -11.90
CA THR A 360 -10.04 9.75 -11.91
C THR A 360 -8.53 9.57 -12.13
N ILE A 361 -8.03 8.33 -12.00
CA ILE A 361 -6.63 7.99 -12.26
C ILE A 361 -6.29 8.21 -13.74
N GLY A 362 -5.18 8.91 -13.98
CA GLY A 362 -4.81 9.34 -15.34
C GLY A 362 -4.43 8.20 -16.28
N ASN A 363 -3.69 7.20 -15.76
CA ASN A 363 -3.19 6.09 -16.57
C ASN A 363 -3.91 4.79 -16.21
N ILE A 364 -4.25 3.99 -17.22
CA ILE A 364 -4.82 2.65 -17.02
C ILE A 364 -4.03 1.66 -17.89
N VAL A 365 -3.53 0.61 -17.26
CA VAL A 365 -2.92 -0.54 -17.92
C VAL A 365 -3.85 -1.74 -17.70
N CYS A 366 -4.63 -2.07 -18.70
CA CYS A 366 -5.64 -3.12 -18.65
C CYS A 366 -5.11 -4.39 -19.33
N PHE A 367 -4.84 -5.42 -18.56
CA PHE A 367 -4.59 -6.78 -19.02
C PHE A 367 -5.93 -7.52 -19.22
N ALA A 368 -5.88 -8.79 -19.68
CA ALA A 368 -7.07 -9.58 -19.82
C ALA A 368 -7.85 -9.69 -18.50
N VAL A 369 -9.16 -9.49 -18.55
CA VAL A 369 -10.08 -9.71 -17.42
C VAL A 369 -10.99 -10.92 -17.72
N SER A 370 -11.52 -11.57 -16.68
CA SER A 370 -12.32 -12.77 -16.83
C SER A 370 -13.80 -12.49 -17.07
N ASN A 371 -14.35 -11.45 -16.44
CA ASN A 371 -15.75 -11.12 -16.50
C ASN A 371 -16.04 -10.20 -17.70
N PHE A 372 -17.11 -10.51 -18.46
CA PHE A 372 -17.51 -9.73 -19.61
C PHE A 372 -18.05 -8.34 -19.22
N ASP A 373 -18.86 -8.25 -18.17
CA ASP A 373 -19.42 -6.98 -17.73
C ASP A 373 -18.31 -6.01 -17.29
N GLU A 374 -17.29 -6.54 -16.62
CA GLU A 374 -16.10 -5.78 -16.26
C GLU A 374 -15.30 -5.32 -17.49
N ALA A 375 -15.14 -6.20 -18.48
CA ALA A 375 -14.49 -5.84 -19.74
C ALA A 375 -15.28 -4.73 -20.47
N TYR A 376 -16.60 -4.74 -20.36
CA TYR A 376 -17.48 -3.75 -20.95
C TYR A 376 -17.36 -2.41 -20.22
N ASP A 377 -17.39 -2.39 -18.89
CA ASP A 377 -17.15 -1.20 -18.07
C ASP A 377 -15.79 -0.56 -18.40
N LEU A 378 -14.74 -1.38 -18.48
CA LEU A 378 -13.39 -0.94 -18.87
C LEU A 378 -13.39 -0.36 -20.30
N ALA A 379 -14.10 -0.99 -21.24
CA ALA A 379 -14.19 -0.48 -22.60
C ALA A 379 -14.84 0.91 -22.64
N GLN A 380 -15.92 1.12 -21.89
CA GLN A 380 -16.59 2.42 -21.80
C GLN A 380 -15.69 3.50 -21.17
N GLN A 381 -14.93 3.14 -20.14
CA GLN A 381 -14.05 4.09 -19.45
C GLN A 381 -12.77 4.41 -20.22
N MET A 382 -12.26 3.43 -20.95
CA MET A 382 -11.00 3.57 -21.67
C MET A 382 -11.19 4.17 -23.08
N PHE A 383 -12.34 4.00 -23.69
CA PHE A 383 -12.56 4.39 -25.08
C PHE A 383 -13.74 5.35 -25.20
N SER A 384 -13.62 6.31 -26.13
CA SER A 384 -14.72 7.18 -26.49
C SER A 384 -15.50 6.56 -27.64
N TYR A 385 -16.78 6.82 -27.71
CA TYR A 385 -17.60 6.46 -28.85
C TYR A 385 -17.14 7.23 -30.10
N GLU A 386 -17.00 6.52 -31.21
CA GLU A 386 -16.65 7.06 -32.52
C GLU A 386 -17.91 7.06 -33.45
N PRO A 387 -18.67 8.16 -33.56
CA PRO A 387 -19.93 8.16 -34.29
C PRO A 387 -19.77 7.85 -35.78
N GLN A 388 -18.58 8.07 -36.33
CA GLN A 388 -18.30 7.85 -37.76
C GLN A 388 -17.79 6.44 -38.08
N LYS A 389 -17.68 5.58 -37.09
CA LYS A 389 -17.20 4.20 -37.32
C LYS A 389 -18.22 3.40 -38.10
N ILE A 390 -17.81 2.91 -39.26
CA ILE A 390 -18.63 2.14 -40.19
C ILE A 390 -18.29 0.67 -40.09
N LYS A 391 -19.31 -0.17 -39.99
CA LYS A 391 -19.19 -1.64 -40.16
C LYS A 391 -19.94 -2.08 -41.42
N MET A 392 -19.51 -3.18 -42.00
CA MET A 392 -20.21 -3.77 -43.13
C MET A 392 -21.20 -4.83 -42.62
N GLU A 393 -22.46 -4.68 -42.89
CA GLU A 393 -23.50 -5.65 -42.58
C GLU A 393 -23.99 -6.36 -43.86
N ALA A 394 -24.15 -7.68 -43.76
CA ALA A 394 -24.76 -8.44 -44.84
C ALA A 394 -26.28 -8.27 -44.82
N LYS A 395 -26.81 -7.63 -45.84
CA LYS A 395 -28.27 -7.53 -46.09
C LYS A 395 -28.60 -8.03 -47.49
N ALA A 396 -29.48 -9.03 -47.57
CA ALA A 396 -29.99 -9.56 -48.85
C ALA A 396 -28.89 -9.78 -49.89
N ASN A 397 -27.86 -10.52 -49.58
CA ASN A 397 -26.73 -10.86 -50.46
C ASN A 397 -25.75 -9.73 -50.81
N HIS A 398 -25.91 -8.56 -50.23
CA HIS A 398 -24.97 -7.43 -50.40
C HIS A 398 -24.42 -6.95 -49.03
N LEU A 399 -23.17 -6.56 -49.02
CA LEU A 399 -22.54 -5.89 -47.89
C LEU A 399 -22.86 -4.38 -47.95
N GLN A 400 -23.49 -3.87 -46.92
CA GLN A 400 -23.82 -2.44 -46.84
C GLN A 400 -23.07 -1.78 -45.67
N PRO A 401 -22.50 -0.59 -45.83
CA PRO A 401 -21.93 0.17 -44.74
C PRO A 401 -23.01 0.67 -43.78
N VAL A 402 -22.88 0.40 -42.52
CA VAL A 402 -23.77 0.85 -41.45
C VAL A 402 -22.96 1.49 -40.33
N THR A 403 -23.40 2.61 -39.83
CA THR A 403 -22.76 3.23 -38.64
C THR A 403 -22.87 2.30 -37.44
N GLU A 404 -21.77 1.98 -36.84
CA GLU A 404 -21.71 1.12 -35.65
C GLU A 404 -22.26 1.90 -34.46
N GLN A 405 -23.31 1.38 -33.81
CA GLN A 405 -23.85 1.97 -32.58
C GLN A 405 -22.81 1.87 -31.43
N ASP A 406 -22.90 2.77 -30.47
CA ASP A 406 -22.02 2.86 -29.31
C ASP A 406 -21.88 1.51 -28.58
N ARG A 407 -23.01 0.83 -28.32
CA ARG A 407 -23.03 -0.48 -27.69
C ARG A 407 -22.24 -1.52 -28.48
N GLY A 408 -22.33 -1.52 -29.82
CA GLY A 408 -21.58 -2.45 -30.67
C GLY A 408 -20.06 -2.20 -30.59
N GLN A 409 -19.63 -0.95 -30.55
CA GLN A 409 -18.25 -0.58 -30.43
C GLN A 409 -17.66 -1.06 -29.10
N TYR A 410 -18.33 -0.79 -27.98
CA TYR A 410 -17.88 -1.24 -26.65
C TYR A 410 -17.88 -2.76 -26.50
N LEU A 411 -18.86 -3.47 -27.07
CA LEU A 411 -18.89 -4.93 -27.11
C LEU A 411 -17.66 -5.50 -27.84
N GLY A 412 -17.30 -4.89 -28.98
CA GLY A 412 -16.12 -5.29 -29.74
C GLY A 412 -14.82 -5.13 -28.94
N ILE A 413 -14.69 -4.03 -28.19
CA ILE A 413 -13.53 -3.74 -27.32
C ILE A 413 -13.52 -4.71 -26.12
N ALA A 414 -14.69 -4.92 -25.47
CA ALA A 414 -14.81 -5.83 -24.34
C ALA A 414 -14.35 -7.26 -24.70
N ASN A 415 -14.78 -7.75 -25.87
CA ASN A 415 -14.32 -9.04 -26.39
C ASN A 415 -12.78 -9.08 -26.62
N LYS A 416 -12.18 -7.97 -27.07
CA LYS A 416 -10.73 -7.88 -27.22
C LYS A 416 -10.05 -7.94 -25.88
N ILE A 417 -10.54 -7.20 -24.86
CA ILE A 417 -10.00 -7.21 -23.50
C ILE A 417 -10.01 -8.64 -22.92
N GLN A 418 -11.11 -9.37 -23.06
CA GLN A 418 -11.20 -10.75 -22.56
C GLN A 418 -10.23 -11.73 -23.25
N ARG A 419 -10.02 -11.52 -24.57
CA ARG A 419 -9.23 -12.44 -25.41
C ARG A 419 -7.74 -12.07 -25.45
N MET A 420 -7.30 -11.05 -24.77
CA MET A 420 -5.89 -10.71 -24.70
C MET A 420 -5.05 -11.87 -24.18
N GLN A 421 -3.93 -12.09 -24.81
CA GLN A 421 -2.97 -13.12 -24.44
C GLN A 421 -2.17 -12.69 -23.21
N HIS A 422 -1.43 -13.63 -22.64
CA HIS A 422 -0.49 -13.35 -21.56
C HIS A 422 0.44 -12.18 -21.92
N ARG A 423 0.56 -11.20 -21.02
CA ARG A 423 1.34 -9.98 -21.16
C ARG A 423 0.83 -8.98 -22.22
N GLN A 424 -0.26 -9.25 -22.90
CA GLN A 424 -0.93 -8.22 -23.70
C GLN A 424 -1.77 -7.32 -22.80
N CYS A 425 -1.69 -6.02 -23.04
CA CYS A 425 -2.48 -5.02 -22.31
C CYS A 425 -2.93 -3.89 -23.22
N ILE A 426 -4.02 -3.25 -22.85
CA ILE A 426 -4.45 -1.98 -23.45
C ILE A 426 -4.03 -0.88 -22.50
N VAL A 427 -3.41 0.16 -23.03
CA VAL A 427 -2.93 1.30 -22.24
C VAL A 427 -3.72 2.54 -22.60
N ARG A 428 -4.29 3.18 -21.57
CA ARG A 428 -4.78 4.56 -21.64
C ARG A 428 -3.79 5.41 -20.87
N ARG A 429 -3.08 6.32 -21.53
CA ARG A 429 -2.16 7.22 -20.86
C ARG A 429 -2.67 8.66 -20.85
N TYR A 430 -2.35 9.37 -19.80
CA TYR A 430 -2.54 10.80 -19.71
C TYR A 430 -1.41 11.54 -20.44
N ILE A 431 -1.79 12.55 -21.25
CA ILE A 431 -0.82 13.35 -22.01
C ILE A 431 -0.95 14.75 -21.54
N SER A 432 -0.72 15.46 -20.79
CA SER A 432 -0.77 16.91 -20.49
C SER A 432 -2.13 17.60 -20.73
N GLU A 433 -2.50 18.47 -19.82
CA GLU A 433 -3.72 19.30 -19.89
C GLU A 433 -3.75 20.25 -21.12
N LYS A 434 -2.58 20.54 -21.70
CA LYS A 434 -2.47 21.42 -22.88
C LYS A 434 -2.85 20.73 -24.19
N VAL A 435 -2.92 19.41 -24.21
CA VAL A 435 -3.35 18.63 -25.37
C VAL A 435 -4.77 18.14 -25.04
N LEU A 436 -5.74 18.93 -25.37
CA LEU A 436 -7.15 18.60 -25.24
C LEU A 436 -7.44 17.19 -25.76
N ASP A 437 -7.82 16.29 -24.86
CA ASP A 437 -8.54 15.03 -25.10
C ASP A 437 -7.84 13.89 -25.84
N GLN A 438 -6.53 13.93 -26.04
CA GLN A 438 -5.82 12.80 -26.64
C GLN A 438 -5.31 11.82 -25.57
N LYS A 439 -6.22 11.06 -24.99
CA LYS A 439 -5.87 9.82 -24.29
C LYS A 439 -5.37 8.83 -25.35
N ILE A 440 -4.06 8.67 -25.48
CA ILE A 440 -3.52 7.66 -26.40
C ILE A 440 -3.85 6.28 -25.83
N ARG A 441 -4.43 5.47 -26.69
CA ARG A 441 -4.84 4.10 -26.39
C ARG A 441 -4.15 3.18 -27.38
N TYR A 442 -3.43 2.21 -26.88
CA TYR A 442 -2.75 1.23 -27.72
C TYR A 442 -2.71 -0.13 -27.05
N ILE A 443 -2.58 -1.17 -27.82
CA ILE A 443 -2.30 -2.51 -27.32
C ILE A 443 -0.79 -2.67 -27.27
N ALA A 444 -0.28 -3.01 -26.11
CA ALA A 444 1.13 -3.27 -25.87
C ALA A 444 1.33 -4.72 -25.43
N LYS A 445 2.55 -5.20 -25.58
CA LYS A 445 2.98 -6.44 -24.95
C LYS A 445 4.14 -6.09 -24.03
N THR A 446 3.97 -6.35 -22.76
CA THR A 446 5.03 -6.09 -21.77
C THR A 446 6.26 -6.95 -22.04
N LYS A 447 7.43 -6.47 -21.63
CA LYS A 447 8.68 -7.25 -21.69
C LYS A 447 8.52 -8.57 -20.95
N GLU A 448 9.26 -9.59 -21.40
CA GLU A 448 9.36 -10.85 -20.68
C GLU A 448 10.44 -10.74 -19.64
N PHE A 449 10.02 -10.97 -18.40
CA PHE A 449 10.94 -11.09 -17.30
C PHE A 449 10.95 -12.56 -16.87
N PRO A 450 11.97 -13.33 -17.28
CA PRO A 450 12.06 -14.73 -16.89
C PRO A 450 12.05 -14.87 -15.37
N SER A 451 11.41 -15.93 -14.86
CA SER A 451 11.26 -16.18 -13.41
C SER A 451 12.10 -17.36 -12.90
N ASP A 452 12.84 -18.02 -13.81
CA ASP A 452 13.57 -19.24 -13.45
C ASP A 452 14.83 -18.87 -12.65
N ILE A 453 14.85 -19.25 -11.41
CA ILE A 453 15.99 -19.17 -10.50
C ILE A 453 16.12 -20.54 -9.80
N PRO A 454 17.32 -20.93 -9.34
CA PRO A 454 17.50 -22.17 -8.59
C PRO A 454 16.57 -22.22 -7.37
N ASP A 455 16.04 -23.41 -7.09
CA ASP A 455 15.20 -23.63 -5.92
C ASP A 455 15.94 -23.25 -4.64
N GLY A 456 15.23 -22.57 -3.74
CA GLY A 456 15.77 -22.12 -2.46
C GLY A 456 16.54 -20.79 -2.50
N LEU A 457 17.09 -20.39 -3.66
CA LEU A 457 17.91 -19.17 -3.77
C LEU A 457 17.14 -17.91 -3.39
N LEU A 458 15.86 -17.81 -3.75
CA LEU A 458 15.01 -16.70 -3.39
C LEU A 458 14.83 -16.60 -1.86
N GLN A 459 14.62 -17.75 -1.20
CA GLN A 459 14.44 -17.74 0.26
C GLN A 459 15.75 -17.37 0.99
N GLU A 460 16.88 -17.91 0.54
CA GLU A 460 18.19 -17.52 1.07
C GLU A 460 18.44 -16.02 0.95
N PHE A 461 18.03 -15.45 -0.20
CA PHE A 461 18.17 -14.02 -0.46
C PHE A 461 17.27 -13.17 0.44
N LYS A 462 16.00 -13.58 0.63
CA LYS A 462 15.08 -12.96 1.60
C LYS A 462 15.65 -12.98 3.01
N ASP A 463 16.17 -14.11 3.45
CA ASP A 463 16.75 -14.27 4.78
C ASP A 463 18.00 -13.40 4.98
N GLN A 464 18.81 -13.24 3.94
CA GLN A 464 19.94 -12.31 3.95
C GLN A 464 19.48 -10.87 4.14
N LEU A 465 18.53 -10.40 3.35
CA LEU A 465 18.00 -9.04 3.43
C LEU A 465 17.37 -8.75 4.80
N LEU A 466 16.64 -9.73 5.35
CA LEU A 466 16.07 -9.62 6.70
C LEU A 466 17.15 -9.49 7.77
N LYS A 467 18.21 -10.26 7.69
CA LYS A 467 19.33 -10.22 8.66
C LYS A 467 20.11 -8.91 8.62
N GLU A 468 20.19 -8.25 7.48
CA GLU A 468 20.91 -6.97 7.34
C GLU A 468 20.25 -5.82 8.12
N ARG A 469 18.93 -5.84 8.29
CA ARG A 469 18.16 -4.74 8.92
C ARG A 469 17.25 -5.18 10.05
N GLY A 470 16.99 -6.45 10.13
CA GLY A 470 16.10 -7.04 11.11
C GLY A 470 16.77 -7.26 12.45
N VAL A 471 15.92 -7.52 13.43
CA VAL A 471 16.28 -7.94 14.78
C VAL A 471 15.71 -9.34 15.00
N PRO A 472 16.46 -10.28 15.61
CA PRO A 472 15.86 -11.55 16.01
C PRO A 472 14.65 -11.31 16.93
N ILE A 473 13.55 -11.98 16.66
CA ILE A 473 12.31 -11.80 17.44
C ILE A 473 12.56 -12.04 18.93
N ARG A 474 13.38 -13.04 19.26
CA ARG A 474 13.76 -13.33 20.66
C ARG A 474 14.36 -12.12 21.33
N ASP A 475 15.31 -11.45 20.68
CA ASP A 475 16.03 -10.31 21.24
C ASP A 475 15.11 -9.09 21.38
N ALA A 476 14.24 -8.87 20.37
CA ALA A 476 13.23 -7.81 20.44
C ALA A 476 12.27 -8.01 21.61
N LEU A 477 11.78 -9.23 21.84
CA LEU A 477 10.88 -9.56 22.95
C LEU A 477 11.58 -9.50 24.30
N GLU A 478 12.88 -9.84 24.37
CA GLU A 478 13.67 -9.70 25.60
C GLU A 478 13.76 -8.24 26.04
N VAL A 479 14.04 -7.33 25.12
CA VAL A 479 14.03 -5.87 25.38
C VAL A 479 12.66 -5.42 25.91
N LEU A 480 11.56 -5.90 25.32
CA LEU A 480 10.21 -5.59 25.79
C LEU A 480 9.92 -6.09 27.21
N ASN A 481 10.36 -7.32 27.51
CA ASN A 481 10.14 -7.92 28.83
C ASN A 481 10.98 -7.21 29.90
N GLN A 482 12.23 -6.90 29.62
CA GLN A 482 13.11 -6.14 30.54
C GLN A 482 12.56 -4.75 30.83
N ARG A 483 11.99 -4.06 29.84
CA ARG A 483 11.33 -2.76 30.00
C ARG A 483 10.17 -2.83 30.98
N THR A 484 9.36 -3.89 30.91
CA THR A 484 8.21 -4.08 31.79
C THR A 484 8.65 -4.42 33.23
N LEU A 485 9.68 -5.26 33.40
CA LEU A 485 10.17 -5.67 34.72
C LEU A 485 10.83 -4.52 35.48
N LYS A 486 11.56 -3.64 34.81
CA LYS A 486 12.16 -2.44 35.42
C LYS A 486 11.10 -1.45 35.92
N THR A 487 9.90 -1.48 35.35
CA THR A 487 8.78 -0.64 35.81
C THR A 487 8.06 -1.20 37.02
N GLU A 488 8.06 -2.51 37.23
CA GLU A 488 7.38 -3.15 38.36
C GLU A 488 8.14 -3.00 39.68
N THR A 489 9.45 -2.98 39.66
CA THR A 489 10.27 -3.10 40.88
C THR A 489 10.93 -1.82 41.35
N GLY A 490 11.05 -0.79 40.52
CA GLY A 490 11.75 0.46 40.91
C GLY A 490 13.21 0.26 41.34
N LYS A 491 13.72 -0.98 41.32
CA LYS A 491 15.11 -1.36 41.61
C LYS A 491 15.56 -2.37 40.55
N PRO A 492 16.75 -2.23 39.98
CA PRO A 492 17.34 -3.29 39.20
C PRO A 492 17.47 -4.50 40.11
N GLN A 493 16.80 -5.61 39.82
CA GLN A 493 17.16 -6.86 40.40
C GLN A 493 18.56 -7.17 39.86
N GLY A 494 19.53 -7.01 40.72
CA GLY A 494 20.91 -7.36 40.44
C GLY A 494 20.99 -8.85 40.07
N VAL A 495 21.73 -9.11 39.00
CA VAL A 495 22.30 -10.41 38.66
C VAL A 495 23.37 -10.74 39.66
#